data_275344a0d7c5c5dd861bd052df9d8dbe
#
_entry.id   275344a0d7c5c5dd861bd052df9d8dbe
#
_cell.length_a   1.000
_cell.length_b   1.000
_cell.length_c   1.000
_cell.angle_alpha   90.00
_cell.angle_beta   90.00
_cell.angle_gamma   90.00
#
_symmetry.space_group_name_H-M   'P 1'
#
loop_
_entity.id
_entity.type
_entity.pdbx_description
1 polymer ?
#
loop_
_entity_poly.entity_id
_entity_poly.type
_entity_poly.pdbx_seq_one_letter_code
_entity_poly.pdbx_strand_id
1 'polypeptide(L)'
;MLVREYFSIHISPKIRERDNYTCQMCGKHSNLHVHHKVHLSKIIQDIIAENEGKTHEELYDVIINDERFLDEDNLITLCKDCHLFGVHGYKKSISNEAQ
;
A
#
# COMPACT_ATOMS: atom_id res chain seq x y z
N MET A 1 12.79 0.69 13.64
CA MET A 1 12.00 -0.03 12.63
C MET A 1 11.60 0.93 11.52
N LEU A 2 11.67 0.49 10.27
CA LEU A 2 11.25 1.29 9.14
C LEU A 2 9.72 1.24 9.00
N VAL A 3 9.14 2.32 8.44
CA VAL A 3 7.70 2.39 8.22
C VAL A 3 7.19 1.21 7.38
N ARG A 4 7.94 0.82 6.34
CA ARG A 4 7.55 -0.31 5.49
C ARG A 4 7.57 -1.64 6.23
N GLU A 5 8.49 -1.81 7.17
CA GLU A 5 8.53 -2.99 8.03
C GLU A 5 7.33 -3.03 8.96
N TYR A 6 6.99 -1.88 9.56
CA TYR A 6 5.80 -1.76 10.39
C TYR A 6 4.56 -2.18 9.61
N PHE A 7 4.43 -1.67 8.38
CA PHE A 7 3.32 -2.01 7.50
C PHE A 7 3.27 -3.51 7.24
N SER A 8 4.40 -4.12 6.91
CA SER A 8 4.46 -5.56 6.60
C SER A 8 4.08 -6.44 7.78
N ILE A 9 4.46 -6.03 8.98
CA ILE A 9 4.26 -6.84 10.18
C ILE A 9 2.86 -6.64 10.76
N HIS A 10 2.38 -5.39 10.81
CA HIS A 10 1.19 -5.05 11.57
C HIS A 10 -0.06 -4.76 10.72
N ILE A 11 0.11 -4.36 9.47
CA ILE A 11 -1.02 -3.94 8.64
C ILE A 11 -1.32 -4.95 7.52
N SER A 12 -0.31 -5.34 6.75
CA SER A 12 -0.51 -6.27 5.62
C SER A 12 -1.22 -7.56 6.00
N PRO A 13 -0.85 -8.24 7.12
CA PRO A 13 -1.55 -9.47 7.49
C PRO A 13 -3.04 -9.26 7.74
N LYS A 14 -3.42 -8.13 8.34
CA LYS A 14 -4.83 -7.80 8.60
C LYS A 14 -5.61 -7.63 7.30
N ILE A 15 -4.99 -7.00 6.31
CA ILE A 15 -5.64 -6.73 5.02
C ILE A 15 -5.82 -8.04 4.26
N ARG A 16 -4.80 -8.90 4.24
CA ARG A 16 -4.93 -10.21 3.59
C ARG A 16 -6.00 -11.06 4.26
N GLU A 17 -6.10 -11.02 5.59
CA GLU A 17 -7.14 -11.73 6.31
C GLU A 17 -8.52 -11.17 5.99
N ARG A 18 -8.66 -9.83 6.00
CA ARG A 18 -9.91 -9.16 5.62
C ARG A 18 -10.38 -9.61 4.24
N ASP A 19 -9.44 -9.73 3.30
CA ASP A 19 -9.74 -10.10 1.90
C ASP A 19 -9.74 -11.62 1.70
N ASN A 20 -9.72 -12.38 2.81
CA ASN A 20 -9.84 -13.84 2.81
C ASN A 20 -8.72 -14.51 2.00
N TYR A 21 -7.51 -13.92 2.07
CA TYR A 21 -6.32 -14.42 1.36
C TYR A 21 -6.59 -14.66 -0.12
N THR A 22 -7.32 -13.73 -0.74
CA THR A 22 -7.79 -13.84 -2.12
C THR A 22 -7.49 -12.55 -2.86
N CYS A 23 -6.96 -12.68 -4.08
CA CYS A 23 -6.82 -11.53 -4.97
C CYS A 23 -8.20 -10.98 -5.29
N GLN A 24 -8.43 -9.70 -5.02
CA GLN A 24 -9.74 -9.08 -5.19
C GLN A 24 -10.08 -8.81 -6.65
N MET A 25 -9.13 -8.98 -7.58
CA MET A 25 -9.38 -8.81 -9.01
C MET A 25 -9.63 -10.13 -9.74
N CYS A 26 -8.81 -11.14 -9.49
CA CYS A 26 -8.87 -12.39 -10.25
C CYS A 26 -9.21 -13.63 -9.42
N GLY A 27 -9.22 -13.51 -8.10
CA GLY A 27 -9.58 -14.62 -7.23
C GLY A 27 -8.47 -15.60 -6.90
N LYS A 28 -7.23 -15.35 -7.32
CA LYS A 28 -6.10 -16.22 -6.95
C LYS A 28 -5.83 -16.17 -5.47
N HIS A 29 -5.27 -17.27 -4.95
CA HIS A 29 -4.93 -17.40 -3.53
C HIS A 29 -3.42 -17.46 -3.28
N SER A 30 -2.60 -17.21 -4.29
CA SER A 30 -1.14 -17.28 -4.17
C SER A 30 -0.46 -16.01 -4.65
N ASN A 31 0.77 -15.79 -4.18
CA ASN A 31 1.57 -14.61 -4.55
C ASN A 31 0.82 -13.31 -4.28
N LEU A 32 0.26 -13.19 -3.08
CA LEU A 32 -0.58 -12.06 -2.71
C LEU A 32 0.26 -10.90 -2.18
N HIS A 33 -0.10 -9.70 -2.61
CA HIS A 33 0.50 -8.44 -2.18
C HIS A 33 -0.61 -7.51 -1.70
N VAL A 34 -0.29 -6.61 -0.78
CA VAL A 34 -1.21 -5.56 -0.37
C VAL A 34 -0.85 -4.29 -1.13
N HIS A 35 -1.79 -3.81 -1.93
CA HIS A 35 -1.61 -2.65 -2.80
C HIS A 35 -2.20 -1.40 -2.15
N HIS A 36 -1.47 -0.29 -2.22
CA HIS A 36 -1.97 1.03 -1.80
C HIS A 36 -2.61 1.72 -3.00
N LYS A 37 -3.87 2.10 -2.89
CA LYS A 37 -4.58 2.85 -3.94
C LYS A 37 -3.96 4.24 -4.09
N VAL A 38 -3.71 4.93 -2.97
CA VAL A 38 -2.85 6.12 -2.92
C VAL A 38 -1.49 5.62 -2.44
N HIS A 39 -0.44 5.89 -3.20
CA HIS A 39 0.88 5.33 -2.93
C HIS A 39 1.39 5.69 -1.54
N LEU A 40 2.02 4.71 -0.89
CA LEU A 40 2.60 4.89 0.44
C LEU A 40 3.62 6.03 0.45
N SER A 41 4.43 6.15 -0.60
CA SER A 41 5.43 7.21 -0.67
C SER A 41 4.79 8.60 -0.66
N LYS A 42 3.66 8.77 -1.34
CA LYS A 42 2.94 10.04 -1.33
C LYS A 42 2.39 10.35 0.05
N ILE A 43 1.81 9.36 0.71
CA ILE A 43 1.28 9.52 2.07
C ILE A 43 2.40 9.97 3.02
N ILE A 44 3.53 9.29 2.96
CA ILE A 44 4.69 9.61 3.80
C ILE A 44 5.22 11.01 3.52
N GLN A 45 5.35 11.39 2.25
CA GLN A 45 5.83 12.72 1.86
C GLN A 45 4.91 13.82 2.37
N ASP A 46 3.60 13.63 2.26
CA ASP A 46 2.63 14.61 2.74
C ASP A 46 2.73 14.77 4.26
N ILE A 47 2.89 13.68 4.99
CA ILE A 47 3.03 13.72 6.45
C ILE A 47 4.32 14.44 6.84
N ILE A 48 5.42 14.13 6.16
CA ILE A 48 6.71 14.78 6.43
C ILE A 48 6.62 16.29 6.19
N ALA A 49 5.98 16.70 5.10
CA ALA A 49 5.82 18.11 4.78
C ALA A 49 5.01 18.85 5.85
N GLU A 50 4.06 18.19 6.47
CA GLU A 50 3.23 18.78 7.54
C GLU A 50 3.94 18.80 8.89
N ASN A 51 5.08 18.12 9.01
CA ASN A 51 5.76 17.96 10.29
C ASN A 51 7.24 18.33 10.20
N GLU A 52 7.53 19.47 9.57
CA GLU A 52 8.91 19.95 9.42
C GLU A 52 9.57 20.17 10.78
N GLY A 53 10.84 19.85 10.85
CA GLY A 53 11.63 20.04 12.06
C GLY A 53 11.61 18.89 13.03
N LYS A 54 10.84 17.83 12.75
CA LYS A 54 10.81 16.64 13.61
C LYS A 54 11.95 15.70 13.27
N THR A 55 12.41 14.96 14.29
CA THR A 55 13.44 13.92 14.10
C THR A 55 12.83 12.72 13.37
N HIS A 56 13.71 11.81 12.91
CA HIS A 56 13.24 10.56 12.28
C HIS A 56 12.36 9.74 13.22
N GLU A 57 12.73 9.68 14.52
CA GLU A 57 11.94 8.95 15.49
C GLU A 57 10.55 9.56 15.68
N GLU A 58 10.49 10.90 15.75
CA GLU A 58 9.22 11.60 15.88
C GLU A 58 8.36 11.41 14.63
N LEU A 59 8.97 11.49 13.44
CA LEU A 59 8.25 11.26 12.19
C LEU A 59 7.70 9.84 12.10
N TYR A 60 8.49 8.85 12.53
CA TYR A 60 8.03 7.47 12.56
C TYR A 60 6.75 7.33 13.38
N ASP A 61 6.74 7.89 14.60
CA ASP A 61 5.57 7.83 15.47
C ASP A 61 4.36 8.54 14.85
N VAL A 62 4.58 9.68 14.21
CA VAL A 62 3.50 10.42 13.55
C VAL A 62 2.92 9.59 12.40
N ILE A 63 3.78 8.99 11.58
CA ILE A 63 3.34 8.24 10.40
C ILE A 63 2.54 7.00 10.80
N ILE A 64 3.03 6.20 11.73
CA ILE A 64 2.35 4.94 12.09
C ILE A 64 1.03 5.18 12.82
N ASN A 65 0.77 6.39 13.28
CA ASN A 65 -0.50 6.75 13.93
C ASN A 65 -1.37 7.65 13.05
N ASP A 66 -0.94 7.98 11.84
CA ASP A 66 -1.70 8.86 10.95
C ASP A 66 -2.84 8.09 10.28
N GLU A 67 -4.01 8.69 10.21
CA GLU A 67 -5.20 8.09 9.62
C GLU A 67 -4.98 7.66 8.18
N ARG A 68 -4.22 8.45 7.41
CA ARG A 68 -3.94 8.14 6.00
C ARG A 68 -3.11 6.87 5.87
N PHE A 69 -2.18 6.66 6.80
CA PHE A 69 -1.35 5.45 6.81
C PHE A 69 -2.14 4.23 7.26
N LEU A 70 -3.06 4.41 8.21
CA LEU A 70 -3.84 3.33 8.80
C LEU A 70 -5.14 3.02 8.04
N ASP A 71 -5.46 3.81 7.01
CA ASP A 71 -6.71 3.69 6.26
C ASP A 71 -6.79 2.37 5.50
N GLU A 72 -7.56 1.44 6.01
CA GLU A 72 -7.73 0.11 5.38
C GLU A 72 -8.49 0.19 4.06
N ASP A 73 -9.30 1.23 3.86
CA ASP A 73 -10.01 1.42 2.59
C ASP A 73 -9.05 1.78 1.45
N ASN A 74 -7.85 2.26 1.79
CA ASN A 74 -6.81 2.54 0.82
C ASN A 74 -6.05 1.29 0.39
N LEU A 75 -6.34 0.14 1.01
CA LEU A 75 -5.56 -1.08 0.85
C LEU A 75 -6.42 -2.20 0.27
N ILE A 76 -5.81 -2.99 -0.62
CA ILE A 76 -6.49 -4.10 -1.27
C ILE A 76 -5.47 -5.20 -1.53
N THR A 77 -5.90 -6.46 -1.34
CA THR A 77 -5.06 -7.62 -1.64
C THR A 77 -5.15 -7.96 -3.12
N LEU A 78 -4.01 -8.03 -3.78
CA LEU A 78 -3.91 -8.40 -5.19
C LEU A 78 -2.81 -9.45 -5.35
N CYS A 79 -2.96 -10.35 -6.33
CA CYS A 79 -1.88 -11.25 -6.68
C CYS A 79 -0.80 -10.46 -7.45
N LYS A 80 0.38 -11.05 -7.56
CA LYS A 80 1.51 -10.39 -8.22
C LYS A 80 1.15 -9.91 -9.63
N ASP A 81 0.48 -10.75 -10.40
CA ASP A 81 0.13 -10.42 -11.78
C ASP A 81 -0.86 -9.25 -11.86
N CYS A 82 -1.90 -9.25 -11.04
CA CYS A 82 -2.87 -8.17 -11.01
C CYS A 82 -2.24 -6.88 -10.51
N HIS A 83 -1.34 -6.98 -9.54
CA HIS A 83 -0.63 -5.82 -9.00
C HIS A 83 0.25 -5.16 -10.06
N LEU A 84 0.98 -5.98 -10.83
CA LEU A 84 1.91 -5.46 -11.84
C LEU A 84 1.22 -5.06 -13.13
N PHE A 85 0.26 -5.86 -13.59
CA PHE A 85 -0.33 -5.69 -14.94
C PHE A 85 -1.74 -5.15 -14.92
N GLY A 86 -2.49 -5.40 -13.86
CA GLY A 86 -3.87 -4.95 -13.76
C GLY A 86 -4.03 -3.55 -13.20
N VAL A 87 -3.10 -3.10 -12.37
CA VAL A 87 -3.19 -1.82 -11.67
C VAL A 87 -2.08 -0.87 -12.09
N HIS A 88 -0.85 -1.37 -12.22
CA HIS A 88 0.30 -0.55 -12.57
C HIS A 88 0.72 -0.67 -14.02
N GLY A 89 0.38 -1.75 -14.66
CA GLY A 89 0.68 -1.97 -16.06
C GLY A 89 -0.22 -1.27 -16.98
N TYR A 90 -0.85 -0.67 -16.67
CA TYR A 90 -1.97 -0.24 -17.43
C TYR A 90 -2.08 0.99 -18.01
N LYS A 91 -2.09 0.89 -18.28
CA LYS A 91 -2.17 1.56 -18.78
C LYS A 91 -1.83 1.60 -19.72
N LYS A 92 -1.85 1.04 -19.96
CA LYS A 92 -1.51 0.84 -20.41
C LYS A 92 -1.45 0.53 -21.05
N SER A 93 -1.70 0.51 -21.35
CA SER A 93 -1.71 0.06 -21.47
C SER A 93 -1.59 -0.02 -22.00
N ILE A 94 -1.80 0.14 -22.49
CA ILE A 94 -1.87 -0.01 -22.51
C ILE A 94 -1.57 0.31 -22.87
N SER A 95 -1.62 0.54 -23.31
CA SER A 95 -1.45 0.66 -23.07
C SER A 95 -1.04 1.01 -23.36
N ASN A 96 -1.00 1.19 -23.90
CA ASN A 96 -0.73 1.35 -23.60
C ASN A 96 -0.45 1.56 -23.82
N GLU A 97 -0.65 1.49 -24.47
CA GLU A 97 -0.61 1.49 -24.08
C GLU A 97 -0.47 1.66 -23.98
N ALA A 98 -0.57 1.56 -24.71
CA ALA A 98 -0.63 1.54 -24.04
C ALA A 98 -0.60 1.80 -24.00
N GLN A 99 -0.76 1.97 -24.27
CA GLN A 99 -0.93 2.00 -23.61
C GLN A 99 -1.01 2.25 -23.38
#